data_de3d4b672f6ef71e90ab4c9cee9ddb5c
#
_entry.id   de3d4b672f6ef71e90ab4c9cee9ddb5c
#
_cell.length_a   1.000
_cell.length_b   1.000
_cell.length_c   1.000
_cell.angle_alpha   90.00
_cell.angle_beta   90.00
_cell.angle_gamma   90.00
#
_symmetry.space_group_name_H-M   'P 1'
#
loop_
_entity.id
_entity.type
_entity.pdbx_description
1 polymer ?
#
loop_
_entity_poly.entity_id
_entity_poly.type
_entity_poly.pdbx_seq_one_letter_code
_entity_poly.pdbx_strand_id
1 'polypeptide(L)'
;HMEILLKEMGADITVDEATNSVDMKESEIKGKKIFVCGDFTEAVYYLAQGLLSGRVECKNVGVNPTRTRVLQLFKRMGAKIKITNRRMLCGEPIADIVAEKSDLKAILVTDEEAYSVFDELPALAIIMGMANGESVIAEHKAIKDLDADLFDEISEAMRSVGGNCRRFSSPSAAGIAIKGVERYRGGNVKCGYSASVGMAAAIALTVSEEGGEIEDEYVIDAQYPQFSETLGANSFA
;
A
#
# COMPACT_ATOMS: atom_id res chain seq x y z
N HIS A 1 6.51 9.28 13.01
CA HIS A 1 5.31 9.26 13.88
C HIS A 1 5.65 9.28 15.36
N MET A 2 6.57 8.41 15.83
CA MET A 2 6.94 8.30 17.25
C MET A 2 7.54 9.61 17.78
N GLU A 3 8.45 10.24 17.05
CA GLU A 3 9.03 11.53 17.44
C GLU A 3 7.99 12.65 17.54
N ILE A 4 7.03 12.67 16.60
CA ILE A 4 5.93 13.64 16.60
C ILE A 4 5.05 13.43 17.83
N LEU A 5 4.67 12.19 18.11
CA LEU A 5 3.86 11.83 19.26
C LEU A 5 4.55 12.19 20.58
N LEU A 6 5.82 11.84 20.73
CA LEU A 6 6.58 12.14 21.94
C LEU A 6 6.75 13.64 22.16
N LYS A 7 7.01 14.42 21.09
CA LYS A 7 7.02 15.90 21.16
C LYS A 7 5.68 16.47 21.64
N GLU A 8 4.56 15.96 21.13
CA GLU A 8 3.24 16.34 21.57
C GLU A 8 2.99 16.05 23.06
N MET A 9 3.65 15.04 23.61
CA MET A 9 3.60 14.67 25.02
C MET A 9 4.63 15.42 25.89
N GLY A 10 5.44 16.31 25.30
CA GLY A 10 6.38 17.16 26.01
C GLY A 10 7.84 16.72 25.97
N ALA A 11 8.19 15.70 25.16
CA ALA A 11 9.59 15.29 24.99
C ALA A 11 10.40 16.37 24.27
N ASP A 12 11.63 16.64 24.78
CA ASP A 12 12.62 17.49 24.09
C ASP A 12 13.37 16.68 23.03
N ILE A 13 12.81 16.70 21.81
CA ILE A 13 13.35 15.97 20.66
C ILE A 13 13.71 16.96 19.55
N THR A 14 14.93 16.86 19.06
CA THR A 14 15.41 17.60 17.89
C THR A 14 15.67 16.61 16.75
N VAL A 15 15.17 16.92 15.55
CA VAL A 15 15.38 16.13 14.33
C VAL A 15 16.27 16.93 13.42
N ASP A 16 17.37 16.35 12.98
CA ASP A 16 18.25 16.90 11.94
C ASP A 16 18.08 16.05 10.67
N GLU A 17 17.33 16.57 9.71
CA GLU A 17 17.09 15.90 8.43
C GLU A 17 18.34 15.79 7.57
N ALA A 18 19.34 16.68 7.74
CA ALA A 18 20.56 16.65 6.94
C ALA A 18 21.46 15.48 7.32
N THR A 19 21.47 15.10 8.61
CA THR A 19 22.27 13.97 9.13
C THR A 19 21.44 12.72 9.39
N ASN A 20 20.12 12.77 9.18
CA ASN A 20 19.18 11.71 9.56
C ASN A 20 19.31 11.31 11.04
N SER A 21 19.55 12.29 11.92
CA SER A 21 19.69 12.05 13.35
C SER A 21 18.51 12.57 14.15
N VAL A 22 18.24 11.92 15.27
CA VAL A 22 17.23 12.31 16.26
C VAL A 22 17.92 12.38 17.61
N ASP A 23 17.99 13.58 18.19
CA ASP A 23 18.50 13.81 19.53
C ASP A 23 17.33 13.97 20.51
N MET A 24 17.35 13.19 21.59
CA MET A 24 16.35 13.29 22.66
C MET A 24 17.05 13.55 23.99
N LYS A 25 16.58 14.56 24.70
CA LYS A 25 17.04 14.89 26.05
C LYS A 25 16.07 14.33 27.08
N GLU A 26 16.59 14.14 28.31
CA GLU A 26 15.76 13.80 29.45
C GLU A 26 14.63 14.82 29.60
N SER A 27 13.40 14.33 29.64
CA SER A 27 12.20 15.16 29.61
C SER A 27 11.06 14.53 30.43
N GLU A 28 10.25 15.37 31.04
CA GLU A 28 9.02 14.92 31.70
C GLU A 28 7.91 14.74 30.65
N ILE A 29 7.59 13.49 30.35
CA ILE A 29 6.49 13.15 29.44
C ILE A 29 5.17 13.21 30.19
N LYS A 30 4.22 13.99 29.67
CA LYS A 30 2.89 14.18 30.26
C LYS A 30 1.82 13.45 29.46
N GLY A 31 0.93 12.76 30.17
CA GLY A 31 -0.23 12.16 29.55
C GLY A 31 -1.09 13.21 28.84
N LYS A 32 -1.45 12.94 27.59
CA LYS A 32 -2.26 13.82 26.75
C LYS A 32 -3.32 12.99 26.01
N LYS A 33 -4.48 13.59 25.77
CA LYS A 33 -5.47 13.00 24.88
C LYS A 33 -4.94 13.07 23.45
N ILE A 34 -4.69 11.91 22.85
CA ILE A 34 -4.20 11.78 21.48
C ILE A 34 -5.33 11.26 20.59
N PHE A 35 -5.47 11.86 19.42
CA PHE A 35 -6.32 11.36 18.35
C PHE A 35 -5.41 10.75 17.28
N VAL A 36 -5.55 9.45 17.06
CA VAL A 36 -4.81 8.71 16.04
C VAL A 36 -5.48 8.95 14.68
N CYS A 37 -4.69 9.31 13.68
CA CYS A 37 -5.17 9.43 12.30
C CYS A 37 -5.39 8.04 11.67
N GLY A 38 -6.11 8.01 10.55
CA GLY A 38 -6.24 6.80 9.73
C GLY A 38 -4.87 6.36 9.21
N ASP A 39 -4.67 5.04 9.17
CA ASP A 39 -3.45 4.44 8.65
C ASP A 39 -3.33 4.69 7.14
N PHE A 40 -2.14 5.14 6.72
CA PHE A 40 -1.90 5.45 5.31
C PHE A 40 -1.79 4.19 4.46
N THR A 41 -1.12 3.17 4.97
CA THR A 41 -0.94 1.90 4.25
C THR A 41 -2.28 1.22 4.02
N GLU A 42 -3.13 1.12 5.05
CA GLU A 42 -4.49 0.59 4.90
C GLU A 42 -5.29 1.42 3.88
N ALA A 43 -5.24 2.75 3.97
CA ALA A 43 -5.94 3.64 3.06
C ALA A 43 -5.53 3.41 1.59
N VAL A 44 -4.27 3.08 1.32
CA VAL A 44 -3.77 2.81 -0.05
C VAL A 44 -4.52 1.67 -0.71
N TYR A 45 -4.90 0.63 0.02
CA TYR A 45 -5.68 -0.49 -0.53
C TYR A 45 -7.08 -0.05 -0.95
N TYR A 46 -7.79 0.72 -0.13
CA TYR A 46 -9.09 1.28 -0.53
C TYR A 46 -8.97 2.25 -1.72
N LEU A 47 -7.91 3.08 -1.74
CA LEU A 47 -7.63 3.95 -2.89
C LEU A 47 -7.37 3.14 -4.15
N ALA A 48 -6.68 1.99 -4.04
CA ALA A 48 -6.47 1.06 -5.15
C ALA A 48 -7.80 0.57 -5.73
N GLN A 49 -8.75 0.16 -4.88
CA GLN A 49 -10.10 -0.19 -5.33
C GLN A 49 -10.76 0.97 -6.08
N GLY A 50 -10.67 2.20 -5.54
CA GLY A 50 -11.22 3.38 -6.19
C GLY A 50 -10.62 3.64 -7.57
N LEU A 51 -9.31 3.47 -7.73
CA LEU A 51 -8.62 3.63 -9.01
C LEU A 51 -9.06 2.60 -10.07
N LEU A 52 -9.40 1.38 -9.64
CA LEU A 52 -9.75 0.29 -10.55
C LEU A 52 -11.25 0.24 -10.89
N SER A 53 -12.14 0.57 -9.95
CA SER A 53 -13.57 0.30 -10.12
C SER A 53 -14.51 1.50 -10.02
N GLY A 54 -14.16 2.54 -9.25
CA GLY A 54 -15.13 3.59 -8.98
C GLY A 54 -14.58 4.84 -8.32
N ARG A 55 -15.13 5.21 -7.17
CA ARG A 55 -14.67 6.34 -6.36
C ARG A 55 -14.61 5.94 -4.90
N VAL A 56 -13.47 6.15 -4.29
CA VAL A 56 -13.25 5.95 -2.85
C VAL A 56 -12.75 7.24 -2.23
N GLU A 57 -13.20 7.56 -1.03
CA GLU A 57 -12.77 8.69 -0.22
C GLU A 57 -12.35 8.20 1.17
N CYS A 58 -11.06 8.33 1.49
CA CYS A 58 -10.50 8.05 2.80
C CYS A 58 -10.32 9.36 3.56
N LYS A 59 -10.95 9.49 4.73
CA LYS A 59 -10.92 10.71 5.54
C LYS A 59 -9.95 10.62 6.70
N ASN A 60 -9.36 11.76 7.07
CA ASN A 60 -8.45 11.87 8.22
C ASN A 60 -7.23 10.94 8.14
N VAL A 61 -6.75 10.64 6.93
CA VAL A 61 -5.59 9.78 6.71
C VAL A 61 -4.30 10.52 7.05
N GLY A 62 -3.37 9.88 7.74
CA GLY A 62 -2.03 10.39 7.95
C GLY A 62 -1.31 10.59 6.60
N VAL A 63 -0.80 11.82 6.37
CA VAL A 63 -0.10 12.13 5.11
C VAL A 63 1.33 12.60 5.38
N ASN A 64 1.99 11.94 6.32
CA ASN A 64 3.39 12.18 6.58
C ASN A 64 4.22 11.97 5.29
N PRO A 65 5.06 12.94 4.89
CA PRO A 65 5.84 12.84 3.66
C PRO A 65 6.70 11.58 3.54
N THR A 66 7.13 11.02 4.68
CA THR A 66 7.93 9.79 4.71
C THR A 66 7.13 8.54 4.30
N ARG A 67 5.79 8.59 4.32
CA ARG A 67 4.89 7.47 4.00
C ARG A 67 4.21 7.59 2.65
N THR A 68 4.07 8.79 2.09
CA THR A 68 3.19 9.06 0.95
C THR A 68 3.83 8.85 -0.43
N ARG A 69 4.99 8.20 -0.51
CA ARG A 69 5.72 8.00 -1.77
C ARG A 69 4.95 7.26 -2.85
N VAL A 70 4.16 6.28 -2.47
CA VAL A 70 3.34 5.50 -3.40
C VAL A 70 2.36 6.38 -4.22
N LEU A 71 1.89 7.51 -3.66
CA LEU A 71 1.04 8.46 -4.41
C LEU A 71 1.76 9.09 -5.61
N GLN A 72 3.10 9.20 -5.56
CA GLN A 72 3.89 9.67 -6.71
C GLN A 72 3.92 8.61 -7.81
N LEU A 73 4.04 7.34 -7.44
CA LEU A 73 3.96 6.21 -8.38
C LEU A 73 2.58 6.15 -9.03
N PHE A 74 1.52 6.25 -8.24
CA PHE A 74 0.15 6.32 -8.75
C PHE A 74 -0.05 7.49 -9.73
N LYS A 75 0.50 8.67 -9.40
CA LYS A 75 0.46 9.83 -10.30
C LYS A 75 1.19 9.56 -11.62
N ARG A 76 2.34 8.89 -11.59
CA ARG A 76 3.07 8.48 -12.81
C ARG A 76 2.26 7.52 -13.67
N MET A 77 1.46 6.66 -13.04
CA MET A 77 0.51 5.78 -13.74
C MET A 77 -0.70 6.51 -14.32
N GLY A 78 -0.89 7.79 -14.02
CA GLY A 78 -2.04 8.57 -14.47
C GLY A 78 -3.26 8.48 -13.54
N ALA A 79 -3.06 8.06 -12.30
CA ALA A 79 -4.13 7.95 -11.30
C ALA A 79 -4.80 9.29 -10.99
N LYS A 80 -6.11 9.31 -10.93
CA LYS A 80 -6.94 10.44 -10.52
C LYS A 80 -7.06 10.46 -9.01
N ILE A 81 -6.07 11.06 -8.34
CA ILE A 81 -6.04 11.19 -6.88
C ILE A 81 -6.09 12.67 -6.50
N LYS A 82 -6.96 13.02 -5.57
CA LYS A 82 -7.11 14.36 -5.02
C LYS A 82 -6.92 14.32 -3.51
N ILE A 83 -6.06 15.19 -2.99
CA ILE A 83 -5.80 15.35 -1.56
C ILE A 83 -6.39 16.68 -1.13
N THR A 84 -7.28 16.65 -0.15
CA THR A 84 -8.03 17.81 0.36
C THR A 84 -7.97 17.88 1.87
N ASN A 85 -8.48 18.96 2.45
CA ASN A 85 -8.61 19.15 3.91
C ASN A 85 -7.30 18.87 4.69
N ARG A 86 -6.14 19.31 4.12
CA ARG A 86 -4.86 19.20 4.82
C ARG A 86 -4.87 20.00 6.11
N ARG A 87 -4.52 19.35 7.21
CA ARG A 87 -4.44 19.95 8.54
C ARG A 87 -3.53 19.17 9.46
N MET A 88 -3.25 19.70 10.63
CA MET A 88 -2.50 18.98 11.67
C MET A 88 -3.46 18.38 12.69
N LEU A 89 -3.19 17.18 13.14
CA LEU A 89 -3.91 16.49 14.22
C LEU A 89 -2.88 15.88 15.18
N CYS A 90 -2.82 16.41 16.40
CA CYS A 90 -1.82 15.98 17.39
C CYS A 90 -0.39 15.93 16.83
N GLY A 91 0.01 16.98 16.09
CA GLY A 91 1.34 17.08 15.47
C GLY A 91 1.50 16.32 14.15
N GLU A 92 0.62 15.38 13.80
CA GLU A 92 0.66 14.65 12.52
C GLU A 92 -0.06 15.41 11.40
N PRO A 93 0.54 15.49 10.21
CA PRO A 93 -0.16 15.99 9.03
C PRO A 93 -1.19 14.96 8.56
N ILE A 94 -2.43 15.40 8.44
CA ILE A 94 -3.54 14.58 7.94
C ILE A 94 -4.24 15.24 6.77
N ALA A 95 -4.94 14.44 5.96
CA ALA A 95 -5.76 14.90 4.85
C ALA A 95 -6.90 13.93 4.55
N ASP A 96 -7.81 14.37 3.69
CA ASP A 96 -8.76 13.50 3.04
C ASP A 96 -8.25 13.19 1.63
N ILE A 97 -8.28 11.92 1.24
CA ILE A 97 -7.75 11.45 -0.05
C ILE A 97 -8.90 10.81 -0.84
N VAL A 98 -9.08 11.27 -2.07
CA VAL A 98 -10.08 10.73 -3.01
C VAL A 98 -9.34 10.09 -4.18
N ALA A 99 -9.69 8.85 -4.49
CA ALA A 99 -9.28 8.15 -5.71
C ALA A 99 -10.50 7.90 -6.59
N GLU A 100 -10.35 8.10 -7.89
CA GLU A 100 -11.40 7.88 -8.89
C GLU A 100 -10.89 6.96 -10.00
N LYS A 101 -11.80 6.17 -10.59
CA LYS A 101 -11.48 5.26 -11.70
C LYS A 101 -10.60 5.95 -12.74
N SER A 102 -9.51 5.29 -13.11
CA SER A 102 -8.44 5.87 -13.90
C SER A 102 -7.99 4.94 -15.02
N ASP A 103 -7.65 5.52 -16.16
CA ASP A 103 -7.00 4.80 -17.25
C ASP A 103 -5.49 4.75 -16.99
N LEU A 104 -5.10 3.70 -16.26
CA LEU A 104 -3.74 3.57 -15.74
C LEU A 104 -2.77 3.10 -16.84
N LYS A 105 -1.54 3.61 -16.78
CA LYS A 105 -0.44 3.27 -17.68
C LYS A 105 0.66 2.54 -16.92
N ALA A 106 1.31 1.63 -17.61
CA ALA A 106 2.46 0.92 -17.08
C ALA A 106 3.62 1.89 -16.75
N ILE A 107 4.35 1.56 -15.70
CA ILE A 107 5.56 2.29 -15.27
C ILE A 107 6.68 1.32 -14.89
N LEU A 108 7.90 1.83 -14.91
CA LEU A 108 9.06 1.21 -14.27
C LEU A 108 9.20 1.77 -12.85
N VAL A 109 9.35 0.90 -11.88
CA VAL A 109 9.67 1.20 -10.48
C VAL A 109 11.08 0.70 -10.20
N THR A 110 11.98 1.61 -9.83
CA THR A 110 13.35 1.26 -9.48
C THR A 110 13.38 0.51 -8.15
N ASP A 111 14.51 -0.09 -7.84
CA ASP A 111 14.68 -0.84 -6.59
C ASP A 111 14.62 0.09 -5.36
N GLU A 112 15.19 1.31 -5.42
CA GLU A 112 15.05 2.29 -4.33
C GLU A 112 13.61 2.78 -4.18
N GLU A 113 12.88 2.98 -5.29
CA GLU A 113 11.46 3.31 -5.24
C GLU A 113 10.66 2.18 -4.60
N ALA A 114 10.90 0.93 -4.99
CA ALA A 114 10.25 -0.25 -4.42
C ALA A 114 10.49 -0.34 -2.92
N TYR A 115 11.75 -0.20 -2.48
CA TYR A 115 12.07 -0.20 -1.06
C TYR A 115 11.33 0.90 -0.28
N SER A 116 11.20 2.09 -0.88
CA SER A 116 10.53 3.23 -0.24
C SER A 116 9.01 3.10 -0.07
N VAL A 117 8.39 2.11 -0.72
CA VAL A 117 6.94 1.80 -0.68
C VAL A 117 6.71 0.33 -0.36
N PHE A 118 7.61 -0.27 0.44
CA PHE A 118 7.63 -1.70 0.74
C PHE A 118 6.26 -2.23 1.18
N ASP A 119 5.60 -1.56 2.12
CA ASP A 119 4.30 -1.98 2.67
C ASP A 119 3.15 -1.87 1.64
N GLU A 120 3.30 -1.02 0.63
CA GLU A 120 2.30 -0.77 -0.40
C GLU A 120 2.59 -1.51 -1.73
N LEU A 121 3.70 -2.27 -1.82
CA LEU A 121 4.07 -3.01 -3.04
C LEU A 121 2.97 -3.96 -3.54
N PRO A 122 2.28 -4.74 -2.69
CA PRO A 122 1.22 -5.62 -3.16
C PRO A 122 0.05 -4.84 -3.79
N ALA A 123 -0.38 -3.72 -3.17
CA ALA A 123 -1.42 -2.86 -3.73
C ALA A 123 -1.00 -2.25 -5.08
N LEU A 124 0.26 -1.78 -5.18
CA LEU A 124 0.82 -1.24 -6.41
C LEU A 124 0.84 -2.29 -7.53
N ALA A 125 1.24 -3.53 -7.22
CA ALA A 125 1.27 -4.63 -8.18
C ALA A 125 -0.13 -4.95 -8.74
N ILE A 126 -1.15 -5.00 -7.89
CA ILE A 126 -2.54 -5.22 -8.31
C ILE A 126 -3.03 -4.09 -9.25
N ILE A 127 -2.72 -2.84 -8.93
CA ILE A 127 -3.06 -1.71 -9.81
C ILE A 127 -2.34 -1.83 -11.16
N MET A 128 -1.07 -2.20 -11.15
CA MET A 128 -0.28 -2.44 -12.37
C MET A 128 -0.84 -3.57 -13.23
N GLY A 129 -1.45 -4.57 -12.59
CA GLY A 129 -2.08 -5.69 -13.28
C GLY A 129 -3.28 -5.32 -14.16
N MET A 130 -3.84 -4.12 -14.01
CA MET A 130 -4.90 -3.57 -14.89
C MET A 130 -4.42 -2.31 -15.64
N ALA A 131 -3.14 -1.97 -15.58
CA ALA A 131 -2.60 -0.82 -16.31
C ALA A 131 -2.30 -1.18 -17.77
N ASN A 132 -2.45 -0.22 -18.67
CA ASN A 132 -2.12 -0.40 -20.08
C ASN A 132 -0.59 -0.51 -20.28
N GLY A 133 -0.12 -1.66 -20.73
CA GLY A 133 1.28 -1.95 -21.01
C GLY A 133 1.89 -2.98 -20.06
N GLU A 134 3.22 -3.00 -19.97
CA GLU A 134 3.98 -3.87 -19.07
C GLU A 134 4.75 -3.02 -18.06
N SER A 135 4.43 -3.18 -16.78
CA SER A 135 5.12 -2.55 -15.66
C SER A 135 6.23 -3.46 -15.14
N VAL A 136 7.24 -2.86 -14.55
CA VAL A 136 8.31 -3.60 -13.87
C VAL A 136 8.52 -3.01 -12.49
N ILE A 137 8.63 -3.88 -11.47
CA ILE A 137 9.09 -3.53 -10.13
C ILE A 137 10.43 -4.24 -9.91
N ALA A 138 11.49 -3.46 -9.78
CA ALA A 138 12.81 -3.99 -9.45
C ALA A 138 12.89 -4.32 -7.95
N GLU A 139 13.53 -5.44 -7.62
CA GLU A 139 13.69 -5.91 -6.25
C GLU A 139 14.94 -5.27 -5.63
N HIS A 140 14.75 -4.54 -4.55
CA HIS A 140 15.86 -4.01 -3.76
C HIS A 140 16.39 -5.07 -2.79
N LYS A 141 17.71 -5.12 -2.62
CA LYS A 141 18.34 -6.11 -1.74
C LYS A 141 17.76 -6.10 -0.31
N ALA A 142 17.54 -4.91 0.24
CA ALA A 142 16.98 -4.77 1.60
C ALA A 142 15.56 -5.36 1.72
N ILE A 143 14.75 -5.36 0.64
CA ILE A 143 13.44 -6.03 0.65
C ILE A 143 13.64 -7.53 0.85
N LYS A 144 14.56 -8.12 0.10
CA LYS A 144 14.87 -9.55 0.23
C LYS A 144 15.42 -9.93 1.61
N ASP A 145 16.13 -9.02 2.25
CA ASP A 145 16.66 -9.23 3.61
C ASP A 145 15.53 -9.09 4.68
N LEU A 146 14.48 -8.30 4.41
CA LEU A 146 13.33 -8.10 5.29
C LEU A 146 12.25 -9.19 5.10
N ASP A 147 11.95 -9.50 3.85
CA ASP A 147 10.93 -10.46 3.44
C ASP A 147 11.36 -11.12 2.13
N ALA A 148 11.98 -12.28 2.24
CA ALA A 148 12.56 -12.99 1.09
C ALA A 148 11.51 -13.46 0.08
N ASP A 149 10.30 -13.69 0.52
CA ASP A 149 9.22 -14.33 -0.24
C ASP A 149 8.22 -13.35 -0.83
N LEU A 150 8.23 -12.07 -0.41
CA LEU A 150 7.23 -11.06 -0.78
C LEU A 150 6.96 -11.00 -2.30
N PHE A 151 8.01 -10.94 -3.13
CA PHE A 151 7.84 -10.85 -4.58
C PHE A 151 7.27 -12.13 -5.20
N ASP A 152 7.56 -13.28 -4.61
CA ASP A 152 7.01 -14.56 -5.03
C ASP A 152 5.55 -14.67 -4.61
N GLU A 153 5.20 -14.26 -3.37
CA GLU A 153 3.83 -14.20 -2.88
C GLU A 153 2.97 -13.23 -3.71
N ILE A 154 3.45 -12.02 -4.01
CA ILE A 154 2.77 -11.08 -4.92
C ILE A 154 2.52 -11.73 -6.27
N SER A 155 3.53 -12.39 -6.85
CA SER A 155 3.42 -13.00 -8.17
C SER A 155 2.42 -14.15 -8.18
N GLU A 156 2.38 -14.96 -7.13
CA GLU A 156 1.44 -16.06 -6.98
C GLU A 156 0.01 -15.57 -6.79
N ALA A 157 -0.21 -14.62 -5.89
CA ALA A 157 -1.51 -14.01 -5.67
C ALA A 157 -2.07 -13.37 -6.96
N MET A 158 -1.25 -12.65 -7.71
CA MET A 158 -1.67 -12.06 -8.98
C MET A 158 -2.05 -13.13 -10.01
N ARG A 159 -1.28 -14.22 -10.14
CA ARG A 159 -1.62 -15.33 -11.06
C ARG A 159 -2.89 -16.05 -10.67
N SER A 160 -3.12 -16.22 -9.35
CA SER A 160 -4.31 -16.88 -8.83
C SER A 160 -5.60 -16.15 -9.20
N VAL A 161 -5.56 -14.81 -9.31
CA VAL A 161 -6.70 -13.99 -9.78
C VAL A 161 -6.73 -13.79 -11.30
N GLY A 162 -5.89 -14.47 -12.06
CA GLY A 162 -5.82 -14.34 -13.52
C GLY A 162 -4.98 -13.17 -14.02
N GLY A 163 -4.15 -12.56 -13.19
CA GLY A 163 -3.19 -11.55 -13.58
C GLY A 163 -1.98 -12.14 -14.33
N ASN A 164 -1.36 -11.32 -15.16
CA ASN A 164 -0.18 -11.71 -15.93
C ASN A 164 1.09 -11.15 -15.25
N CYS A 165 1.63 -11.91 -14.32
CA CYS A 165 2.83 -11.57 -13.56
C CYS A 165 3.93 -12.60 -13.73
N ARG A 166 5.15 -12.14 -14.00
CA ARG A 166 6.32 -12.97 -14.21
C ARG A 166 7.46 -12.51 -13.31
N ARG A 167 7.94 -13.41 -12.47
CA ARG A 167 9.18 -13.23 -11.71
C ARG A 167 10.39 -13.33 -12.65
N PHE A 168 11.39 -12.48 -12.42
CA PHE A 168 12.70 -12.60 -13.07
C PHE A 168 13.81 -12.46 -12.03
N SER A 169 14.89 -13.18 -12.24
CA SER A 169 16.10 -13.09 -11.41
C SER A 169 17.32 -13.42 -12.25
N SER A 170 18.31 -12.55 -12.17
CA SER A 170 19.61 -12.71 -12.80
C SER A 170 20.70 -12.17 -11.87
N PRO A 171 21.99 -12.40 -12.13
CA PRO A 171 23.06 -11.81 -11.30
C PRO A 171 23.03 -10.28 -11.18
N SER A 172 22.44 -9.59 -12.16
CA SER A 172 22.43 -8.12 -12.24
C SER A 172 21.08 -7.48 -11.94
N ALA A 173 19.98 -8.25 -11.93
CA ALA A 173 18.64 -7.70 -11.71
C ALA A 173 17.66 -8.78 -11.28
N ALA A 174 16.80 -8.43 -10.32
CA ALA A 174 15.67 -9.24 -9.91
C ALA A 174 14.41 -8.39 -9.78
N GLY A 175 13.24 -8.99 -9.83
CA GLY A 175 11.98 -8.27 -9.71
C GLY A 175 10.80 -9.02 -10.31
N ILE A 176 9.73 -8.29 -10.56
CA ILE A 176 8.53 -8.77 -11.25
C ILE A 176 8.21 -7.91 -12.45
N ALA A 177 7.80 -8.54 -13.54
CA ALA A 177 7.21 -7.89 -14.71
C ALA A 177 5.72 -8.22 -14.74
N ILE A 178 4.91 -7.18 -14.85
CA ILE A 178 3.45 -7.25 -14.75
C ILE A 178 2.87 -6.67 -16.03
N LYS A 179 2.26 -7.54 -16.84
CA LYS A 179 1.53 -7.11 -18.05
C LYS A 179 0.07 -6.92 -17.70
N GLY A 180 -0.45 -5.74 -17.98
CA GLY A 180 -1.84 -5.42 -17.70
C GLY A 180 -2.82 -6.33 -18.44
N VAL A 181 -3.90 -6.68 -17.75
CA VAL A 181 -5.07 -7.37 -18.30
C VAL A 181 -6.26 -6.42 -18.30
N GLU A 182 -7.24 -6.68 -19.13
CA GLU A 182 -8.46 -5.86 -19.20
C GLU A 182 -9.26 -5.95 -17.89
N ARG A 183 -9.32 -7.17 -17.34
CA ARG A 183 -9.96 -7.47 -16.05
C ARG A 183 -9.32 -8.70 -15.43
N TYR A 184 -9.28 -8.76 -14.13
CA TYR A 184 -8.97 -9.98 -13.41
C TYR A 184 -10.09 -11.01 -13.61
N ARG A 185 -9.73 -12.27 -13.70
CA ARG A 185 -10.71 -13.34 -13.82
C ARG A 185 -11.38 -13.64 -12.48
N GLY A 186 -10.60 -13.67 -11.41
CA GLY A 186 -11.02 -14.17 -10.11
C GLY A 186 -10.42 -15.55 -9.83
N GLY A 187 -10.67 -16.07 -8.63
CA GLY A 187 -10.20 -17.39 -8.21
C GLY A 187 -9.89 -17.44 -6.72
N ASN A 188 -9.37 -18.57 -6.27
CA ASN A 188 -8.98 -18.77 -4.88
C ASN A 188 -7.54 -18.35 -4.67
N VAL A 189 -7.31 -17.52 -3.67
CA VAL A 189 -5.99 -16.96 -3.35
C VAL A 189 -5.55 -17.44 -1.99
N LYS A 190 -4.34 -17.93 -1.92
CA LYS A 190 -3.64 -18.19 -0.68
C LYS A 190 -2.66 -17.06 -0.42
N CYS A 191 -2.85 -16.33 0.67
CA CYS A 191 -2.01 -15.18 1.01
C CYS A 191 -0.89 -15.52 2.01
N GLY A 192 -0.83 -16.76 2.47
CA GLY A 192 0.20 -17.20 3.40
C GLY A 192 0.13 -16.46 4.73
N TYR A 193 1.24 -15.82 5.10
CA TYR A 193 1.30 -15.00 6.31
C TYR A 193 1.31 -13.50 6.05
N SER A 194 1.12 -13.06 4.80
CA SER A 194 1.19 -11.67 4.39
C SER A 194 -0.19 -11.04 4.30
N ALA A 195 -0.58 -10.25 5.31
CA ALA A 195 -1.82 -9.48 5.28
C ALA A 195 -1.86 -8.50 4.10
N SER A 196 -0.73 -7.91 3.75
CA SER A 196 -0.63 -6.96 2.64
C SER A 196 -0.92 -7.63 1.28
N VAL A 197 -0.42 -8.84 1.06
CA VAL A 197 -0.74 -9.65 -0.13
C VAL A 197 -2.20 -10.07 -0.12
N GLY A 198 -2.74 -10.48 1.03
CA GLY A 198 -4.16 -10.79 1.19
C GLY A 198 -5.07 -9.61 0.88
N MET A 199 -4.77 -8.41 1.41
CA MET A 199 -5.53 -7.20 1.09
C MET A 199 -5.46 -6.85 -0.41
N ALA A 200 -4.30 -7.01 -1.04
CA ALA A 200 -4.15 -6.80 -2.48
C ALA A 200 -5.00 -7.78 -3.30
N ALA A 201 -5.00 -9.07 -2.91
CA ALA A 201 -5.84 -10.08 -3.52
C ALA A 201 -7.32 -9.75 -3.35
N ALA A 202 -7.75 -9.31 -2.16
CA ALA A 202 -9.11 -8.86 -1.89
C ALA A 202 -9.54 -7.76 -2.86
N ILE A 203 -8.70 -6.75 -3.08
CA ILE A 203 -8.97 -5.70 -4.08
C ILE A 203 -9.12 -6.30 -5.48
N ALA A 204 -8.24 -7.20 -5.90
CA ALA A 204 -8.34 -7.84 -7.21
C ALA A 204 -9.65 -8.61 -7.38
N LEU A 205 -10.09 -9.34 -6.35
CA LEU A 205 -11.33 -10.08 -6.37
C LEU A 205 -12.57 -9.17 -6.47
N THR A 206 -12.59 -7.99 -5.81
CA THR A 206 -13.72 -7.04 -5.92
C THR A 206 -13.90 -6.49 -7.33
N VAL A 207 -12.86 -6.50 -8.17
CA VAL A 207 -12.90 -5.97 -9.54
C VAL A 207 -12.79 -7.07 -10.59
N SER A 208 -12.79 -8.34 -10.17
CA SER A 208 -12.73 -9.50 -11.06
C SER A 208 -14.09 -9.83 -11.68
N GLU A 209 -14.09 -10.74 -12.67
CA GLU A 209 -15.31 -11.19 -13.35
C GLU A 209 -16.09 -12.23 -12.54
N GLU A 210 -15.36 -13.16 -11.90
CA GLU A 210 -15.95 -14.33 -11.25
C GLU A 210 -15.92 -14.25 -9.71
N GLY A 211 -15.22 -13.24 -9.14
CA GLY A 211 -15.00 -13.19 -7.70
C GLY A 211 -14.02 -14.27 -7.24
N GLY A 212 -14.12 -14.70 -5.99
CA GLY A 212 -13.29 -15.77 -5.42
C GLY A 212 -13.16 -15.69 -3.90
N GLU A 213 -12.27 -16.50 -3.35
CA GLU A 213 -12.05 -16.62 -1.90
C GLU A 213 -10.57 -16.39 -1.55
N ILE A 214 -10.35 -15.96 -0.31
CA ILE A 214 -9.02 -15.87 0.31
C ILE A 214 -8.96 -16.95 1.39
N GLU A 215 -8.12 -17.98 1.18
CA GLU A 215 -8.07 -19.13 2.08
C GLU A 215 -7.60 -18.78 3.50
N ASP A 216 -6.72 -17.79 3.63
CA ASP A 216 -6.09 -17.40 4.89
C ASP A 216 -6.55 -16.00 5.35
N GLU A 217 -7.83 -15.64 5.17
CA GLU A 217 -8.40 -14.31 5.45
C GLU A 217 -8.14 -13.83 6.89
N TYR A 218 -8.04 -14.74 7.85
CA TYR A 218 -7.73 -14.42 9.25
C TYR A 218 -6.42 -13.64 9.43
N VAL A 219 -5.48 -13.74 8.49
CA VAL A 219 -4.22 -12.99 8.50
C VAL A 219 -4.47 -11.50 8.26
N ILE A 220 -5.44 -11.17 7.42
CA ILE A 220 -5.88 -9.78 7.18
C ILE A 220 -6.50 -9.24 8.46
N ASP A 221 -7.47 -9.95 9.04
CA ASP A 221 -8.20 -9.52 10.23
C ASP A 221 -7.30 -9.33 11.45
N ALA A 222 -6.21 -10.10 11.55
CA ALA A 222 -5.24 -9.98 12.62
C ALA A 222 -4.49 -8.64 12.61
N GLN A 223 -4.25 -8.06 11.45
CA GLN A 223 -3.53 -6.79 11.30
C GLN A 223 -4.47 -5.60 11.03
N TYR A 224 -5.52 -5.82 10.24
CA TYR A 224 -6.47 -4.82 9.81
C TYR A 224 -7.91 -5.28 10.06
N PRO A 225 -8.35 -5.29 11.34
CA PRO A 225 -9.72 -5.67 11.69
C PRO A 225 -10.73 -4.81 10.91
N GLN A 226 -11.78 -5.43 10.39
CA GLN A 226 -12.82 -4.79 9.59
C GLN A 226 -12.41 -4.39 8.15
N PHE A 227 -11.22 -4.77 7.67
CA PHE A 227 -10.82 -4.46 6.30
C PHE A 227 -11.82 -5.05 5.29
N SER A 228 -12.09 -6.34 5.40
CA SER A 228 -13.04 -7.06 4.53
C SER A 228 -14.46 -6.48 4.61
N GLU A 229 -14.93 -6.14 5.81
CA GLU A 229 -16.25 -5.52 6.01
C GLU A 229 -16.30 -4.12 5.34
N THR A 230 -15.27 -3.29 5.54
CA THR A 230 -15.18 -1.94 4.95
C THR A 230 -15.06 -2.00 3.43
N LEU A 231 -14.37 -3.00 2.90
CA LEU A 231 -14.23 -3.20 1.45
C LEU A 231 -15.56 -3.57 0.78
N GLY A 232 -16.57 -3.94 1.56
CA GLY A 232 -17.84 -4.43 1.05
C GLY A 232 -17.79 -5.92 0.69
N ALA A 233 -16.98 -6.66 1.39
CA ALA A 233 -16.65 -8.07 1.16
C ALA A 233 -17.76 -9.07 1.48
N ASN A 234 -19.04 -8.69 1.56
CA ASN A 234 -20.14 -9.60 1.29
C ASN A 234 -20.08 -10.17 -0.15
N SER A 235 -19.04 -9.87 -0.88
CA SER A 235 -18.79 -10.27 -2.27
C SER A 235 -17.77 -11.40 -2.42
N PHE A 236 -17.21 -11.93 -1.32
CA PHE A 236 -16.28 -13.07 -1.35
C PHE A 236 -16.97 -14.42 -1.09
N ALA A 237 -18.29 -14.42 -0.83
CA ALA A 237 -19.06 -15.63 -0.62
C ALA A 237 -19.76 -16.11 -1.90
#